data_9aafef9db210f3d204849dd53ba6e3ba
#
_entry.id   9aafef9db210f3d204849dd53ba6e3ba
#
_cell.length_a   1.000
_cell.length_b   1.000
_cell.length_c   1.000
_cell.angle_alpha   90.00
_cell.angle_beta   90.00
_cell.angle_gamma   90.00
#
_symmetry.space_group_name_H-M   'P 1'
#
loop_
_entity.id
_entity.type
_entity.pdbx_description
1 polymer ?
#
loop_
_entity_poly.entity_id
_entity_poly.type
_entity_poly.pdbx_seq_one_letter_code
_entity_poly.pdbx_strand_id
1 'polypeptide(L)'
;MQQEPGAEAFGLLLRLGKELWMSHAIEFIETSLFTRQIKSIATDDELKDLQKELIAWPDKGDLIQQTGGLRKIRMAAGSKGKRGGIRVIYFLVTEG
;
A
#
# COMPACT_ATOMS: atom_id res chain seq x y z
N MET A 1 -11.74 0.54 27.67
CA MET A 1 -11.90 -0.30 26.72
C MET A 1 -10.94 -0.25 25.62
N GLN A 2 -10.42 -1.38 25.27
CA GLN A 2 -9.47 -1.43 24.36
C GLN A 2 -9.99 -1.47 23.00
N GLN A 3 -9.53 -0.64 22.16
CA GLN A 3 -9.92 -0.67 20.87
C GLN A 3 -8.97 -1.47 20.10
N GLU A 4 -9.42 -2.42 19.40
CA GLU A 4 -8.57 -3.20 18.62
C GLU A 4 -8.00 -2.35 17.56
N PRO A 5 -6.72 -2.32 17.38
CA PRO A 5 -6.16 -1.56 16.31
C PRO A 5 -6.59 -2.20 15.02
N GLY A 6 -6.94 -1.45 14.04
CA GLY A 6 -7.29 -1.98 12.75
C GLY A 6 -6.08 -2.69 12.18
N ALA A 7 -6.32 -3.58 11.24
CA ALA A 7 -5.24 -4.24 10.55
C ALA A 7 -4.46 -3.22 9.75
N GLU A 8 -3.14 -3.29 9.84
CA GLU A 8 -2.31 -2.31 9.20
C GLU A 8 -1.02 -2.93 8.69
N ALA A 9 -0.57 -2.52 7.54
CA ALA A 9 0.72 -2.92 7.02
C ALA A 9 1.49 -1.67 6.65
N PHE A 10 2.69 -1.55 7.18
CA PHE A 10 3.51 -0.38 7.03
C PHE A 10 4.82 -0.71 6.37
N GLY A 11 5.23 0.10 5.41
CA GLY A 11 6.55 -0.08 4.84
C GLY A 11 6.57 -0.52 3.39
N LEU A 12 5.58 -0.13 2.63
CA LEU A 12 5.56 -0.38 1.21
C LEU A 12 6.09 0.85 0.49
N LEU A 13 7.01 0.65 -0.45
CA LEU A 13 7.56 1.74 -1.22
C LEU A 13 7.15 1.55 -2.66
N LEU A 14 6.59 2.56 -3.27
CA LEU A 14 6.29 2.57 -4.69
C LEU A 14 7.28 3.50 -5.34
N ARG A 15 8.04 2.98 -6.28
CA ARG A 15 8.97 3.80 -7.02
C ARG A 15 8.49 3.91 -8.44
N LEU A 16 8.21 5.13 -8.86
CA LEU A 16 7.72 5.40 -10.18
C LEU A 16 8.89 5.79 -11.06
N GLY A 17 9.21 4.94 -12.01
CA GLY A 17 10.33 5.17 -12.88
C GLY A 17 10.03 6.21 -13.95
N LYS A 18 11.11 6.76 -14.52
CA LYS A 18 10.97 7.78 -15.49
C LYS A 18 11.27 7.25 -16.86
N GLU A 19 10.44 6.38 -17.34
CA GLU A 19 10.63 5.79 -18.63
C GLU A 19 9.80 6.54 -19.64
N LEU A 20 10.44 7.31 -20.45
CA LEU A 20 9.76 8.21 -21.33
C LEU A 20 8.92 7.55 -22.39
N TRP A 21 9.34 6.41 -22.85
CA TRP A 21 8.66 5.73 -23.93
C TRP A 21 7.84 4.53 -23.48
N MET A 22 7.81 4.29 -22.20
CA MET A 22 6.98 3.26 -21.65
C MET A 22 6.09 3.91 -20.64
N SER A 23 4.86 3.58 -20.65
CA SER A 23 4.00 4.17 -19.67
C SER A 23 4.19 3.46 -18.37
N HIS A 24 4.48 4.12 -17.35
CA HIS A 24 4.36 3.69 -15.97
C HIS A 24 5.11 2.45 -15.54
N ALA A 25 6.37 2.57 -15.37
CA ALA A 25 7.12 1.52 -14.71
C ALA A 25 7.04 1.76 -13.21
N ILE A 26 6.23 0.98 -12.54
CA ILE A 26 6.13 1.08 -11.09
C ILE A 26 6.78 -0.12 -10.46
N GLU A 27 7.63 0.14 -9.50
CA GLU A 27 8.28 -0.91 -8.77
C GLU A 27 7.74 -0.91 -7.33
N PHE A 28 7.30 -2.06 -6.86
CA PHE A 28 6.85 -2.18 -5.48
C PHE A 28 7.98 -2.77 -4.68
N ILE A 29 8.44 -2.07 -3.69
CA ILE A 29 9.51 -2.55 -2.83
C ILE A 29 8.92 -2.73 -1.44
N GLU A 30 8.97 -3.96 -0.95
CA GLU A 30 8.41 -4.26 0.36
C GLU A 30 9.53 -4.36 1.37
N THR A 31 9.38 -3.64 2.46
CA THR A 31 10.28 -3.87 3.58
C THR A 31 9.91 -5.21 4.21
N SER A 32 10.83 -5.79 4.96
CA SER A 32 10.53 -7.05 5.62
C SER A 32 9.40 -6.92 6.61
N LEU A 33 9.25 -5.76 7.21
CA LEU A 33 8.14 -5.51 8.10
C LEU A 33 6.82 -5.56 7.34
N PHE A 34 6.74 -4.90 6.18
CA PHE A 34 5.53 -4.90 5.40
C PHE A 34 5.18 -6.32 4.96
N THR A 35 6.15 -7.05 4.44
CA THR A 35 5.93 -8.41 3.97
C THR A 35 5.34 -9.27 5.08
N ARG A 36 5.93 -9.17 6.26
CA ARG A 36 5.48 -9.96 7.38
C ARG A 36 4.07 -9.58 7.82
N GLN A 37 3.79 -8.30 7.87
CA GLN A 37 2.49 -7.84 8.28
C GLN A 37 1.41 -8.20 7.27
N ILE A 38 1.69 -7.98 5.99
CA ILE A 38 0.65 -8.20 4.99
C ILE A 38 0.31 -9.67 4.85
N LYS A 39 1.29 -10.54 4.99
CA LYS A 39 1.04 -11.96 4.90
C LYS A 39 0.12 -12.48 5.98
N SER A 40 0.15 -11.85 7.13
CA SER A 40 -0.67 -12.31 8.24
C SER A 40 -2.10 -11.78 8.17
N ILE A 41 -2.37 -10.78 7.34
CA ILE A 41 -3.69 -10.13 7.35
C ILE A 41 -4.38 -10.11 5.99
N ALA A 42 -3.71 -10.49 4.93
CA ALA A 42 -4.29 -10.44 3.59
C ALA A 42 -3.87 -11.66 2.78
N THR A 43 -4.65 -11.96 1.77
CA THR A 43 -4.28 -13.00 0.82
C THR A 43 -3.46 -12.40 -0.29
N ASP A 44 -2.79 -13.25 -1.06
CA ASP A 44 -2.02 -12.78 -2.21
C ASP A 44 -2.90 -12.12 -3.25
N ASP A 45 -4.11 -12.62 -3.43
CA ASP A 45 -5.02 -12.02 -4.40
C ASP A 45 -5.45 -10.63 -3.97
N GLU A 46 -5.67 -10.46 -2.67
CA GLU A 46 -6.03 -9.14 -2.16
C GLU A 46 -4.88 -8.15 -2.35
N LEU A 47 -3.65 -8.62 -2.15
CA LEU A 47 -2.51 -7.75 -2.37
C LEU A 47 -2.35 -7.42 -3.84
N LYS A 48 -2.60 -8.37 -4.72
CA LYS A 48 -2.53 -8.09 -6.15
C LYS A 48 -3.55 -7.06 -6.58
N ASP A 49 -4.74 -7.12 -6.01
CA ASP A 49 -5.76 -6.13 -6.32
C ASP A 49 -5.32 -4.74 -5.90
N LEU A 50 -4.69 -4.63 -4.73
CA LEU A 50 -4.15 -3.36 -4.29
C LEU A 50 -3.06 -2.87 -5.24
N GLN A 51 -2.18 -3.77 -5.67
CA GLN A 51 -1.13 -3.40 -6.60
C GLN A 51 -1.69 -2.88 -7.91
N LYS A 52 -2.73 -3.52 -8.42
CA LYS A 52 -3.38 -3.05 -9.65
C LYS A 52 -3.96 -1.65 -9.47
N GLU A 53 -4.54 -1.41 -8.33
CA GLU A 53 -5.11 -0.12 -8.02
C GLU A 53 -4.03 0.96 -7.98
N LEU A 54 -2.90 0.64 -7.36
CA LEU A 54 -1.81 1.60 -7.24
C LEU A 54 -1.04 1.80 -8.55
N ILE A 55 -1.07 0.80 -9.43
CA ILE A 55 -0.50 0.98 -10.75
C ILE A 55 -1.35 1.99 -11.54
N ALA A 56 -2.67 1.89 -11.41
CA ALA A 56 -3.56 2.81 -12.10
C ALA A 56 -3.51 4.21 -11.50
N TRP A 57 -3.41 4.28 -10.16
CA TRP A 57 -3.47 5.56 -9.46
C TRP A 57 -2.47 5.55 -8.29
N PRO A 58 -1.19 5.81 -8.58
CA PRO A 58 -0.17 5.67 -7.52
C PRO A 58 -0.37 6.63 -6.35
N ASP A 59 -0.97 7.77 -6.60
CA ASP A 59 -1.18 8.75 -5.54
C ASP A 59 -2.60 8.71 -4.98
N LYS A 60 -3.27 7.58 -5.13
CA LYS A 60 -4.63 7.46 -4.63
C LYS A 60 -4.71 7.57 -3.11
N GLY A 61 -3.72 7.11 -2.42
CA GLY A 61 -3.73 7.16 -0.96
C GLY A 61 -3.67 8.59 -0.45
N ASP A 62 -4.27 8.79 0.71
CA ASP A 62 -4.29 10.11 1.34
C ASP A 62 -2.97 10.41 2.01
N LEU A 63 -2.47 11.61 1.82
CA LEU A 63 -1.25 12.01 2.48
C LEU A 63 -1.45 12.10 3.97
N ILE A 64 -0.51 11.58 4.71
CA ILE A 64 -0.52 11.70 6.16
C ILE A 64 0.33 12.92 6.50
N GLN A 65 -0.26 13.87 7.19
CA GLN A 65 0.42 15.12 7.44
C GLN A 65 1.62 14.94 8.32
N GLN A 66 2.63 15.74 8.05
CA GLN A 66 3.85 15.78 8.87
C GLN A 66 4.65 14.48 8.85
N THR A 67 4.56 13.74 7.75
CA THR A 67 5.30 12.50 7.63
C THR A 67 6.34 12.54 6.53
N GLY A 68 6.39 13.64 5.79
CA GLY A 68 7.32 13.72 4.68
C GLY A 68 6.86 13.03 3.42
N GLY A 69 5.62 12.60 3.36
CA GLY A 69 5.09 12.03 2.13
C GLY A 69 4.49 10.65 2.22
N LEU A 70 4.29 10.15 3.43
CA LEU A 70 3.62 8.88 3.57
C LEU A 70 2.15 9.00 3.21
N ARG A 71 1.61 7.97 2.62
CA ARG A 71 0.20 7.91 2.24
C ARG A 71 -0.45 6.70 2.84
N LYS A 72 -1.74 6.81 3.07
CA LYS A 72 -2.51 5.68 3.59
C LYS A 72 -3.62 5.34 2.62
N ILE A 73 -3.80 4.07 2.38
CA ILE A 73 -4.86 3.59 1.51
C ILE A 73 -5.47 2.37 2.17
N ARG A 74 -6.76 2.19 1.95
CA ARG A 74 -7.45 1.06 2.53
C ARG A 74 -7.63 0.00 1.47
N MET A 75 -7.28 -1.24 1.77
CA MET A 75 -7.49 -2.32 0.84
C MET A 75 -8.53 -3.27 1.39
N ALA A 76 -9.28 -3.88 0.51
CA ALA A 76 -10.30 -4.82 0.91
C ALA A 76 -9.68 -6.07 1.51
N ALA A 77 -10.30 -6.59 2.54
CA ALA A 77 -9.83 -7.80 3.18
C ALA A 77 -11.01 -8.65 3.61
N GLY A 78 -11.91 -8.89 2.70
CA GLY A 78 -13.13 -9.59 3.00
C GLY A 78 -12.95 -11.03 3.36
N SER A 79 -11.93 -11.66 2.83
CA SER A 79 -11.74 -13.08 3.06
C SER A 79 -11.49 -13.40 4.52
N LYS A 80 -11.05 -12.43 5.29
CA LYS A 80 -10.81 -12.67 6.70
C LYS A 80 -11.89 -12.06 7.55
N GLY A 81 -12.99 -11.64 6.96
CA GLY A 81 -14.08 -11.07 7.69
C GLY A 81 -13.79 -9.76 8.36
N LYS A 82 -12.77 -9.07 7.94
CA LYS A 82 -12.42 -7.82 8.56
C LYS A 82 -13.22 -6.68 8.02
N ARG A 83 -13.86 -5.96 8.92
CA ARG A 83 -14.63 -4.84 8.51
C ARG A 83 -13.73 -3.69 8.24
N GLY A 84 -13.97 -2.95 7.21
CA GLY A 84 -13.20 -1.76 6.91
C GLY A 84 -11.88 -2.01 6.25
N GLY A 85 -11.50 -3.25 6.08
CA GLY A 85 -10.30 -3.59 5.34
C GLY A 85 -9.02 -3.43 6.11
N ILE A 86 -7.94 -3.28 5.37
CA ILE A 86 -6.60 -3.16 5.91
C ILE A 86 -6.06 -1.81 5.50
N ARG A 87 -5.45 -1.11 6.43
CA ARG A 87 -4.80 0.16 6.12
C ARG A 87 -3.37 -0.12 5.70
N VAL A 88 -2.99 0.34 4.52
CA VAL A 88 -1.64 0.19 4.02
C VAL A 88 -0.99 1.56 4.01
N ILE A 89 0.18 1.66 4.63
CA ILE A 89 0.94 2.90 4.65
C ILE A 89 2.10 2.75 3.67
N TYR A 90 2.16 3.63 2.70
CA TYR A 90 3.17 3.53 1.67
C TYR A 90 3.78 4.89 1.35
N PHE A 91 4.91 4.86 0.69
CA PHE A 91 5.59 6.07 0.29
C PHE A 91 5.76 6.03 -1.22
N LEU A 92 5.37 7.09 -1.88
CA LEU A 92 5.49 7.17 -3.33
C LEU A 92 6.70 8.02 -3.68
N VAL A 93 7.64 7.40 -4.37
CA VAL A 93 8.85 8.07 -4.80
C VAL A 93 8.79 8.24 -6.29
N THR A 94 8.96 9.44 -6.76
CA THR A 94 9.01 9.68 -8.19
C THR A 94 10.40 10.15 -8.54
N GLU A 95 10.94 9.60 -9.60
CA GLU A 95 12.22 10.03 -10.08
C GLU A 95 11.99 11.21 -10.97
N GLY A 96 12.55 12.27 -10.61
CA GLY A 96 12.28 13.49 -11.29
C GLY A 96 13.23 13.82 -12.38
#